data_ecd98aab55b95fbdf836b186d4106f8d
#
_entry.id   ecd98aab55b95fbdf836b186d4106f8d
#
_cell.length_a   1.000
_cell.length_b   1.000
_cell.length_c   1.000
_cell.angle_alpha   90.00
_cell.angle_beta   90.00
_cell.angle_gamma   90.00
#
_symmetry.space_group_name_H-M   'P 1'
#
loop_
_entity.id
_entity.type
_entity.pdbx_description
1 polymer ?
#
loop_
_entity_poly.entity_id
_entity_poly.type
_entity_poly.pdbx_seq_one_letter_code
_entity_poly.pdbx_strand_id
1 'polypeptide(L)'
;MALEIERRFLVRSDAWRSSAGHAQPLRQGYLAASAEGVTVRMRLRGTDQAWLTLKAAADAVGLVRHEFEYPIPVADAEALWDLAPHRLDKVRYALDCPGGDWVVDCFQGENAPLVLAEVELASAQVDLVIP
;
A
#
# COMPACT_ATOMS: atom_id res chain seq x y z
N MET A 1 18.69 -2.40 -6.09
CA MET A 1 17.65 -3.27 -6.63
C MET A 1 16.29 -2.86 -6.02
N ALA A 2 15.27 -2.73 -6.84
CA ALA A 2 13.96 -2.24 -6.40
C ALA A 2 13.13 -3.38 -5.80
N LEU A 3 13.39 -3.72 -4.55
CA LEU A 3 12.68 -4.79 -3.83
C LEU A 3 11.86 -4.20 -2.68
N GLU A 4 10.69 -4.79 -2.48
CA GLU A 4 9.83 -4.53 -1.35
C GLU A 4 9.67 -5.81 -0.53
N ILE A 5 9.82 -5.70 0.78
CA ILE A 5 9.61 -6.80 1.74
C ILE A 5 8.54 -6.34 2.72
N GLU A 6 7.37 -6.97 2.68
CA GLU A 6 6.20 -6.49 3.38
C GLU A 6 5.44 -7.62 4.06
N ARG A 7 4.90 -7.34 5.25
CA ARG A 7 3.95 -8.21 5.95
C ARG A 7 2.65 -7.46 6.20
N ARG A 8 1.53 -8.17 6.17
CA ARG A 8 0.19 -7.59 6.29
C ARG A 8 -0.63 -8.32 7.33
N PHE A 9 -1.44 -7.57 8.10
CA PHE A 9 -2.23 -8.09 9.22
C PHE A 9 -3.62 -7.46 9.26
N LEU A 10 -4.62 -8.25 9.69
CA LEU A 10 -5.92 -7.70 10.06
C LEU A 10 -5.81 -7.00 11.41
N VAL A 11 -6.42 -5.82 11.51
CA VAL A 11 -6.45 -5.02 12.74
C VAL A 11 -7.76 -5.28 13.46
N ARG A 12 -7.68 -5.60 14.77
CA ARG A 12 -8.83 -6.01 15.59
C ARG A 12 -9.33 -4.94 16.56
N SER A 13 -8.58 -3.88 16.79
CA SER A 13 -8.94 -2.84 17.73
C SER A 13 -8.46 -1.48 17.26
N ASP A 14 -8.88 -0.43 17.97
CA ASP A 14 -8.44 0.94 17.70
C ASP A 14 -7.20 1.36 18.47
N ALA A 15 -6.54 0.43 19.17
CA ALA A 15 -5.38 0.74 19.99
C ALA A 15 -4.22 1.39 19.23
N TRP A 16 -4.09 1.11 17.93
CA TRP A 16 -3.07 1.69 17.07
C TRP A 16 -3.21 3.21 16.92
N ARG A 17 -4.38 3.78 17.16
CA ARG A 17 -4.65 5.21 16.93
C ARG A 17 -3.78 6.12 17.80
N SER A 18 -3.36 5.66 18.97
CA SER A 18 -2.47 6.44 19.84
C SER A 18 -1.07 6.61 19.26
N SER A 19 -0.65 5.75 18.33
CA SER A 19 0.64 5.82 17.64
C SER A 19 0.54 6.42 16.24
N ALA A 20 -0.66 6.84 15.82
CA ALA A 20 -0.91 7.28 14.45
C ALA A 20 -0.46 8.72 14.21
N GLY A 21 0.17 8.94 13.06
CA GLY A 21 0.48 10.26 12.54
C GLY A 21 -0.69 10.85 11.74
N HIS A 22 -0.36 11.67 10.75
CA HIS A 22 -1.37 12.32 9.92
C HIS A 22 -2.10 11.32 9.01
N ALA A 23 -3.40 11.59 8.81
CA ALA A 23 -4.19 10.87 7.85
C ALA A 23 -3.81 11.25 6.41
N GLN A 24 -3.60 10.26 5.55
CA GLN A 24 -3.29 10.47 4.14
C GLN A 24 -4.37 9.78 3.29
N PRO A 25 -5.26 10.53 2.63
CA PRO A 25 -6.21 9.93 1.71
C PRO A 25 -5.48 9.39 0.47
N LEU A 26 -5.76 8.14 0.11
CA LEU A 26 -5.20 7.49 -1.06
C LEU A 26 -6.32 6.97 -1.95
N ARG A 27 -6.21 7.23 -3.25
CA ARG A 27 -7.01 6.58 -4.28
C ARG A 27 -6.09 5.71 -5.11
N GLN A 28 -6.44 4.44 -5.27
CA GLN A 28 -5.64 3.50 -6.03
C GLN A 28 -6.47 2.82 -7.09
N GLY A 29 -5.97 2.82 -8.32
CA GLY A 29 -6.57 2.13 -9.43
C GLY A 29 -5.66 1.02 -9.91
N TYR A 30 -6.20 -0.18 -10.08
CA TYR A 30 -5.45 -1.33 -10.56
C TYR A 30 -5.76 -1.50 -12.04
N LEU A 31 -4.74 -1.24 -12.89
CA LEU A 31 -4.85 -1.31 -14.34
C LEU A 31 -4.67 -2.74 -14.84
N ALA A 32 -3.82 -3.51 -14.15
CA ALA A 32 -3.62 -4.92 -14.38
C ALA A 32 -3.21 -5.57 -13.07
N ALA A 33 -3.74 -6.76 -12.78
CA ALA A 33 -3.38 -7.52 -11.60
C ALA A 33 -3.40 -9.00 -11.95
N SER A 34 -2.26 -9.68 -11.75
CA SER A 34 -2.11 -11.10 -11.99
C SER A 34 -1.33 -11.73 -10.86
N ALA A 35 -1.79 -12.87 -10.36
CA ALA A 35 -1.10 -13.61 -9.31
C ALA A 35 0.30 -14.07 -9.76
N GLU A 36 0.47 -14.33 -11.06
CA GLU A 36 1.72 -14.85 -11.64
C GLU A 36 2.46 -13.84 -12.49
N GLY A 37 1.91 -12.64 -12.67
CA GLY A 37 2.49 -11.61 -13.52
C GLY A 37 2.78 -10.34 -12.76
N VAL A 38 2.67 -9.23 -13.49
CA VAL A 38 2.94 -7.91 -12.97
C VAL A 38 1.63 -7.23 -12.59
N THR A 39 1.58 -6.68 -11.38
CA THR A 39 0.52 -5.76 -10.97
C THR A 39 0.91 -4.34 -11.37
N VAL A 40 0.02 -3.66 -12.06
CA VAL A 40 0.19 -2.24 -12.44
C VAL A 40 -0.86 -1.42 -11.74
N ARG A 41 -0.40 -0.46 -10.94
CA ARG A 41 -1.27 0.36 -10.08
C ARG A 41 -0.92 1.83 -10.24
N MET A 42 -1.94 2.68 -10.31
CA MET A 42 -1.76 4.11 -10.08
C MET A 42 -2.19 4.44 -8.65
N ARG A 43 -1.57 5.45 -8.05
CA ARG A 43 -1.94 5.97 -6.73
C ARG A 43 -1.98 7.48 -6.78
N LEU A 44 -3.06 8.06 -6.23
CA LEU A 44 -3.17 9.48 -5.92
C LEU A 44 -3.12 9.64 -4.40
N ARG A 45 -2.25 10.50 -3.91
CA ARG A 45 -2.18 10.90 -2.51
C ARG A 45 -2.70 12.33 -2.40
N GLY A 46 -3.84 12.49 -1.74
CA GLY A 46 -4.53 13.77 -1.73
C GLY A 46 -4.89 14.19 -3.16
N THR A 47 -4.57 15.44 -3.51
CA THR A 47 -4.87 16.01 -4.82
C THR A 47 -3.63 16.47 -5.59
N ASP A 48 -2.43 16.25 -5.05
CA ASP A 48 -1.21 16.88 -5.53
C ASP A 48 -0.06 15.93 -5.83
N GLN A 49 -0.17 14.67 -5.47
CA GLN A 49 0.91 13.69 -5.74
C GLN A 49 0.35 12.40 -6.31
N ALA A 50 1.07 11.84 -7.29
CA ALA A 50 0.66 10.61 -7.95
C ALA A 50 1.86 9.77 -8.37
N TRP A 51 1.64 8.45 -8.41
CA TRP A 51 2.64 7.46 -8.79
C TRP A 51 2.05 6.37 -9.65
N LEU A 52 2.88 5.80 -10.50
CA LEU A 52 2.64 4.53 -11.17
C LEU A 52 3.57 3.49 -10.56
N THR A 53 3.01 2.36 -10.14
CA THR A 53 3.75 1.30 -9.45
C THR A 53 3.56 -0.02 -10.18
N LEU A 54 4.67 -0.72 -10.40
CA LEU A 54 4.69 -2.07 -10.95
C LEU A 54 5.26 -3.00 -9.90
N LYS A 55 4.56 -4.10 -9.63
CA LYS A 55 4.99 -5.10 -8.64
C LYS A 55 4.92 -6.50 -9.24
N ALA A 56 5.90 -7.34 -8.90
CA ALA A 56 5.94 -8.74 -9.28
C ALA A 56 6.58 -9.56 -8.17
N ALA A 57 6.12 -10.80 -7.98
CA ALA A 57 6.68 -11.68 -6.96
C ALA A 57 8.15 -11.96 -7.22
N ALA A 58 8.97 -11.91 -6.19
CA ALA A 58 10.39 -12.23 -6.22
C ALA A 58 10.72 -13.51 -5.45
N ASP A 59 9.77 -14.02 -4.64
CA ASP A 59 9.89 -15.29 -3.94
C ASP A 59 8.59 -16.10 -4.04
N ALA A 60 8.63 -17.36 -3.61
CA ALA A 60 7.50 -18.28 -3.75
C ALA A 60 6.34 -17.97 -2.81
N VAL A 61 6.57 -17.25 -1.71
CA VAL A 61 5.54 -16.95 -0.70
C VAL A 61 4.96 -15.54 -0.83
N GLY A 62 5.51 -14.71 -1.74
CA GLY A 62 5.02 -13.35 -1.95
C GLY A 62 5.42 -12.34 -0.89
N LEU A 63 6.35 -12.71 0.02
CA LEU A 63 6.88 -11.78 1.03
C LEU A 63 7.77 -10.73 0.39
N VAL A 64 8.60 -11.13 -0.57
CA VAL A 64 9.50 -10.27 -1.32
C VAL A 64 8.94 -10.05 -2.71
N ARG A 65 8.84 -8.80 -3.13
CA ARG A 65 8.38 -8.44 -4.46
C ARG A 65 9.32 -7.44 -5.11
N HIS A 66 9.43 -7.52 -6.44
CA HIS A 66 9.99 -6.43 -7.22
C HIS A 66 8.99 -5.28 -7.18
N GLU A 67 9.48 -4.08 -6.90
CA GLU A 67 8.66 -2.87 -6.94
C GLU A 67 9.39 -1.79 -7.73
N PHE A 68 8.70 -1.25 -8.73
CA PHE A 68 9.17 -0.10 -9.49
C PHE A 68 8.12 0.97 -9.39
N GLU A 69 8.50 2.13 -8.87
CA GLU A 69 7.56 3.22 -8.62
C GLU A 69 8.08 4.51 -9.23
N TYR A 70 7.23 5.17 -9.98
CA TYR A 70 7.58 6.39 -10.70
C TYR A 70 6.55 7.46 -10.41
N PRO A 71 6.98 8.69 -10.06
CA PRO A 71 6.07 9.82 -10.01
C PRO A 71 5.48 10.07 -11.39
N ILE A 72 4.19 10.38 -11.43
CA ILE A 72 3.51 10.75 -12.66
C ILE A 72 2.72 12.05 -12.45
N PRO A 73 2.37 12.77 -13.53
CA PRO A 73 1.50 13.92 -13.40
C PRO A 73 0.14 13.55 -12.83
N VAL A 74 -0.42 14.40 -11.97
CA VAL A 74 -1.74 14.18 -11.39
C VAL A 74 -2.80 14.04 -12.47
N ALA A 75 -2.70 14.82 -13.56
CA ALA A 75 -3.63 14.72 -14.69
C ALA A 75 -3.64 13.32 -15.31
N ASP A 76 -2.46 12.69 -15.43
CA ASP A 76 -2.35 11.33 -15.94
C ASP A 76 -2.98 10.32 -14.97
N ALA A 77 -2.74 10.52 -13.67
CA ALA A 77 -3.33 9.66 -12.65
C ALA A 77 -4.85 9.74 -12.63
N GLU A 78 -5.43 10.92 -12.78
CA GLU A 78 -6.89 11.08 -12.86
C GLU A 78 -7.46 10.34 -14.08
N ALA A 79 -6.77 10.41 -15.22
CA ALA A 79 -7.18 9.66 -16.42
C ALA A 79 -7.06 8.15 -16.20
N LEU A 80 -5.99 7.69 -15.57
CA LEU A 80 -5.80 6.27 -15.25
C LEU A 80 -6.82 5.77 -14.25
N TRP A 81 -7.21 6.59 -13.28
CA TRP A 81 -8.27 6.28 -12.34
C TRP A 81 -9.58 5.95 -13.07
N ASP A 82 -9.94 6.74 -14.06
CA ASP A 82 -11.14 6.52 -14.84
C ASP A 82 -11.08 5.25 -15.70
N LEU A 83 -9.88 4.84 -16.10
CA LEU A 83 -9.66 3.64 -16.92
C LEU A 83 -9.52 2.37 -16.09
N ALA A 84 -9.23 2.48 -14.80
CA ALA A 84 -8.92 1.33 -13.96
C ALA A 84 -10.16 0.45 -13.75
N PRO A 85 -10.08 -0.86 -14.05
CA PRO A 85 -11.20 -1.77 -13.81
C PRO A 85 -11.46 -2.01 -12.33
N HIS A 86 -10.46 -1.87 -11.48
CA HIS A 86 -10.60 -2.02 -10.04
C HIS A 86 -10.05 -0.79 -9.35
N ARG A 87 -10.83 -0.23 -8.44
CA ARG A 87 -10.49 1.00 -7.72
C ARG A 87 -10.75 0.84 -6.24
N LEU A 88 -9.96 1.50 -5.41
CA LEU A 88 -10.20 1.58 -3.98
C LEU A 88 -9.82 2.95 -3.43
N ASP A 89 -10.51 3.32 -2.35
CA ASP A 89 -10.21 4.49 -1.53
C ASP A 89 -9.83 4.00 -0.15
N LYS A 90 -8.79 4.58 0.42
CA LYS A 90 -8.40 4.30 1.80
C LYS A 90 -7.75 5.52 2.43
N VAL A 91 -7.73 5.54 3.76
CA VAL A 91 -6.97 6.51 4.52
C VAL A 91 -5.84 5.78 5.21
N ARG A 92 -4.62 6.23 4.96
CA ARG A 92 -3.40 5.64 5.53
C ARG A 92 -2.90 6.47 6.69
N TYR A 93 -2.50 5.77 7.75
CA TYR A 93 -1.86 6.36 8.91
C TYR A 93 -0.50 5.70 9.10
N ALA A 94 0.57 6.49 9.09
CA ALA A 94 1.88 6.01 9.51
C ALA A 94 1.89 5.87 11.02
N LEU A 95 2.46 4.78 11.53
CA LEU A 95 2.57 4.53 12.96
C LEU A 95 4.00 4.75 13.44
N ASP A 96 4.13 5.35 14.61
CA ASP A 96 5.41 5.47 15.32
C ASP A 96 5.61 4.22 16.18
N CYS A 97 6.05 3.14 15.53
CA CYS A 97 6.25 1.83 16.16
C CYS A 97 7.57 1.22 15.71
N PRO A 98 8.24 0.44 16.60
CA PRO A 98 9.49 -0.23 16.24
C PRO A 98 9.28 -1.40 15.28
N GLY A 99 10.35 -1.87 14.68
CA GLY A 99 10.38 -3.11 13.91
C GLY A 99 10.17 -2.94 12.41
N GLY A 100 10.11 -1.71 11.90
CA GLY A 100 9.94 -1.44 10.47
C GLY A 100 9.03 -0.23 10.26
N ASP A 101 8.69 0.01 9.01
CA ASP A 101 7.78 1.09 8.64
C ASP A 101 6.34 0.58 8.69
N TRP A 102 5.67 0.84 9.80
CA TRP A 102 4.28 0.43 10.01
C TRP A 102 3.30 1.45 9.49
N VAL A 103 2.29 0.99 8.77
CA VAL A 103 1.13 1.81 8.38
C VAL A 103 -0.15 1.05 8.67
N VAL A 104 -1.23 1.80 8.90
CA VAL A 104 -2.58 1.25 9.00
C VAL A 104 -3.44 1.91 7.94
N ASP A 105 -4.11 1.09 7.14
CA ASP A 105 -5.02 1.51 6.09
C ASP A 105 -6.46 1.25 6.51
N CYS A 106 -7.26 2.31 6.61
CA CYS A 106 -8.70 2.24 6.83
C CYS A 106 -9.39 2.37 5.48
N PHE A 107 -9.98 1.28 5.00
CA PHE A 107 -10.64 1.24 3.69
C PHE A 107 -12.00 1.90 3.75
N GLN A 108 -12.38 2.54 2.66
CA GLN A 108 -13.62 3.28 2.52
C GLN A 108 -14.47 2.73 1.38
N GLY A 109 -15.71 3.20 1.28
CA GLY A 109 -16.63 2.75 0.24
C GLY A 109 -16.98 1.27 0.36
N GLU A 110 -16.89 0.54 -0.73
CA GLU A 110 -17.25 -0.87 -0.79
C GLU A 110 -16.39 -1.77 0.11
N ASN A 111 -15.18 -1.34 0.42
CA ASN A 111 -14.24 -2.13 1.23
C ASN A 111 -14.31 -1.80 2.72
N ALA A 112 -15.08 -0.80 3.11
CA ALA A 112 -15.29 -0.51 4.52
C ALA A 112 -16.10 -1.65 5.17
N PRO A 113 -15.85 -1.99 6.43
CA PRO A 113 -14.97 -1.35 7.41
C PRO A 113 -13.60 -2.00 7.54
N LEU A 114 -13.05 -2.57 6.48
CA LEU A 114 -11.75 -3.25 6.51
C LEU A 114 -10.65 -2.32 7.00
N VAL A 115 -9.82 -2.82 7.93
CA VAL A 115 -8.62 -2.13 8.43
C VAL A 115 -7.46 -3.12 8.37
N LEU A 116 -6.42 -2.75 7.64
CA LEU A 116 -5.22 -3.57 7.49
C LEU A 116 -4.00 -2.81 7.99
N ALA A 117 -3.11 -3.52 8.68
CA ALA A 117 -1.79 -3.04 9.02
C ALA A 117 -0.76 -3.66 8.08
N GLU A 118 0.19 -2.87 7.64
CA GLU A 118 1.31 -3.33 6.84
C GLU A 118 2.60 -2.86 7.45
N VAL A 119 3.63 -3.69 7.37
CA VAL A 119 4.98 -3.32 7.77
C VAL A 119 5.94 -3.63 6.63
N GLU A 120 6.77 -2.64 6.27
CA GLU A 120 7.87 -2.82 5.34
C GLU A 120 9.13 -3.10 6.15
N LEU A 121 9.84 -4.16 5.79
CA LEU A 121 11.02 -4.65 6.49
C LEU A 121 12.27 -4.40 5.66
N ALA A 122 13.42 -4.20 6.35
CA ALA A 122 14.69 -3.99 5.69
C ALA A 122 15.18 -5.25 4.97
N SER A 123 14.85 -6.43 5.47
CA SER A 123 15.17 -7.70 4.83
C SER A 123 14.19 -8.78 5.27
N ALA A 124 14.17 -9.90 4.53
CA ALA A 124 13.31 -11.05 4.86
C ALA A 124 13.72 -11.74 6.19
N GLN A 125 14.92 -11.48 6.68
CA GLN A 125 15.46 -12.05 7.92
C GLN A 125 15.28 -11.16 9.14
N VAL A 126 14.72 -9.96 8.98
CA VAL A 126 14.43 -9.08 10.11
C VAL A 126 13.35 -9.70 10.99
N ASP A 127 13.58 -9.71 12.31
CA ASP A 127 12.58 -10.16 13.27
C ASP A 127 11.39 -9.20 13.27
N LEU A 128 10.20 -9.78 13.17
CA LEU A 128 8.97 -9.02 13.20
C LEU A 128 8.62 -8.63 14.63
N VAL A 129 8.40 -7.33 14.84
CA VAL A 129 7.91 -6.78 16.12
C VAL A 129 6.47 -6.32 15.89
N ILE A 130 5.51 -7.05 16.45
CA ILE A 130 4.08 -6.71 16.33
C ILE A 130 3.73 -5.72 17.44
N PRO A 131 3.19 -4.54 17.07
CA PRO A 131 2.79 -3.51 18.04
C PRO A 131 1.63 -3.94 18.94
#